data_2517508f00714f1ba7f739a9ee170e31
#
_entry.id   2517508f00714f1ba7f739a9ee170e31
#
_cell.length_a   1.000
_cell.length_b   1.000
_cell.length_c   1.000
_cell.angle_alpha   90.00
_cell.angle_beta   90.00
_cell.angle_gamma   90.00
#
_symmetry.space_group_name_H-M   'P 1'
#
loop_
_entity.id
_entity.type
_entity.pdbx_description
1 polymer ?
#
loop_
_entity_poly.entity_id
_entity_poly.type
_entity_poly.pdbx_seq_one_letter_code
_entity_poly.pdbx_strand_id
1 'polypeptide(L)'
;MKKDIILSGVGGQGILSIATVIGKAALKDGLYMKQAEVHGMSQRGGDVQSNLRISDQPIASDLIPSGKCDLIISLEPMEGLRYLPYLSSEGWLVTNETPFVNIPNYPAESDAVSYTHLRAHETRGNL
;
A
#
# COMPACT_ATOMS: atom_id res chain seq x y z
N MET A 1 1.34 -8.03 -19.23
CA MET A 1 1.48 -8.07 -17.76
C MET A 1 1.25 -6.68 -17.18
N LYS A 2 0.43 -6.58 -16.19
CA LYS A 2 0.18 -5.33 -15.50
C LYS A 2 0.03 -5.63 -14.02
N LYS A 3 0.75 -4.87 -13.17
CA LYS A 3 0.68 -5.02 -11.73
C LYS A 3 0.47 -3.65 -11.09
N ASP A 4 -0.52 -3.55 -10.25
CA ASP A 4 -0.83 -2.34 -9.51
C ASP A 4 -0.54 -2.58 -8.03
N ILE A 5 0.27 -1.70 -7.45
CA ILE A 5 0.76 -1.85 -6.08
C ILE A 5 0.46 -0.57 -5.30
N ILE A 6 -0.10 -0.72 -4.12
CA ILE A 6 -0.26 0.39 -3.18
C ILE A 6 0.71 0.17 -2.02
N LEU A 7 1.52 1.20 -1.75
CA LEU A 7 2.37 1.23 -0.57
C LEU A 7 1.74 2.22 0.40
N SER A 8 1.52 1.79 1.64
CA SER A 8 0.88 2.66 2.62
C SER A 8 1.60 2.63 3.96
N GLY A 9 1.49 3.71 4.68
CA GLY A 9 2.12 3.88 5.98
C GLY A 9 1.90 5.28 6.51
N VAL A 10 2.73 5.68 7.46
CA VAL A 10 2.73 7.05 7.97
C VAL A 10 4.05 7.72 7.64
N GLY A 11 4.06 9.02 7.72
CA GLY A 11 5.27 9.78 7.41
C GLY A 11 6.46 9.31 8.23
N GLY A 12 7.59 9.17 7.58
CA GLY A 12 8.82 8.73 8.23
C GLY A 12 9.09 7.25 8.21
N GLN A 13 8.19 6.43 7.68
CA GLN A 13 8.38 4.99 7.64
C GLN A 13 9.12 4.47 6.40
N GLY A 14 9.50 5.34 5.48
CA GLY A 14 10.30 4.92 4.33
C GLY A 14 9.51 4.46 3.12
N ILE A 15 8.25 4.87 3.01
CA ILE A 15 7.40 4.52 1.86
C ILE A 15 8.05 4.96 0.54
N LEU A 16 8.61 6.16 0.51
CA LEU A 16 9.25 6.68 -0.69
C LEU A 16 10.45 5.85 -1.12
N SER A 17 11.21 5.38 -0.15
CA SER A 17 12.39 4.55 -0.43
C SER A 17 11.98 3.23 -1.07
N ILE A 18 10.93 2.61 -0.56
CA ILE A 18 10.41 1.37 -1.13
C ILE A 18 9.92 1.60 -2.55
N ALA A 19 9.16 2.67 -2.77
CA ALA A 19 8.66 3.02 -4.09
C ALA A 19 9.81 3.24 -5.07
N THR A 20 10.86 3.90 -4.64
CA THR A 20 12.02 4.17 -5.49
C THR A 20 12.71 2.88 -5.90
N VAL A 21 12.90 1.94 -4.97
CA VAL A 21 13.55 0.67 -5.27
C VAL A 21 12.73 -0.13 -6.28
N ILE A 22 11.41 -0.23 -6.06
CA ILE A 22 10.54 -0.96 -6.96
C ILE A 22 10.53 -0.32 -8.35
N GLY A 23 10.44 1.01 -8.39
CA GLY A 23 10.43 1.74 -9.65
C GLY A 23 11.70 1.55 -10.45
N LYS A 24 12.84 1.62 -9.79
CA LYS A 24 14.13 1.40 -10.46
C LYS A 24 14.25 -0.03 -10.98
N ALA A 25 13.78 -1.00 -10.21
CA ALA A 25 13.82 -2.40 -10.66
C ALA A 25 12.93 -2.59 -11.89
N ALA A 26 11.74 -2.01 -11.91
CA ALA A 26 10.85 -2.11 -13.04
C ALA A 26 11.46 -1.50 -14.30
N LEU A 27 12.03 -0.32 -14.19
CA LEU A 27 12.65 0.35 -15.33
C LEU A 27 13.87 -0.43 -15.84
N LYS A 28 14.63 -1.04 -14.94
CA LYS A 28 15.77 -1.85 -15.33
C LYS A 28 15.35 -3.07 -16.15
N ASP A 29 14.19 -3.60 -15.86
CA ASP A 29 13.64 -4.73 -16.61
C ASP A 29 12.89 -4.30 -17.88
N GLY A 30 12.96 -3.03 -18.24
CA GLY A 30 12.34 -2.53 -19.45
C GLY A 30 10.83 -2.36 -19.38
N LEU A 31 10.29 -2.27 -18.16
CA LEU A 31 8.84 -2.10 -17.95
C LEU A 31 8.48 -0.63 -17.86
N TYR A 32 7.24 -0.33 -18.23
CA TYR A 32 6.67 1.00 -17.99
C TYR A 32 6.24 1.09 -16.52
N MET A 33 6.38 2.28 -15.95
CA MET A 33 6.00 2.50 -14.56
C MET A 33 5.41 3.91 -14.40
N LYS A 34 4.29 4.00 -13.68
CA LYS A 34 3.75 5.28 -13.24
C LYS A 34 3.58 5.25 -11.74
N GLN A 35 3.83 6.39 -11.13
CA GLN A 35 3.77 6.54 -9.69
C GLN A 35 2.98 7.79 -9.33
N ALA A 36 2.05 7.65 -8.41
CA ALA A 36 1.35 8.77 -7.81
C ALA A 36 1.52 8.69 -6.31
N GLU A 37 1.69 9.82 -5.67
CA GLU A 37 1.94 9.88 -4.24
C GLU A 37 0.92 10.81 -3.59
N VAL A 38 0.35 10.35 -2.48
CA VAL A 38 -0.66 11.11 -1.75
C VAL A 38 -0.22 11.19 -0.29
N HIS A 39 -0.24 12.39 0.25
CA HIS A 39 0.05 12.64 1.65
C HIS A 39 -1.21 13.08 2.37
N GLY A 40 -1.36 12.63 3.62
CA GLY A 40 -2.46 13.09 4.45
C GLY A 40 -2.31 14.54 4.83
N MET A 41 -3.38 15.11 5.37
CA MET A 41 -3.42 16.52 5.77
C MET A 41 -2.51 16.81 6.95
N SER A 42 -2.18 15.81 7.75
CA SER A 42 -1.34 15.96 8.91
C SER A 42 0.12 16.08 8.52
N GLN A 43 0.84 17.04 9.09
CA GLN A 43 2.25 17.21 8.77
C GLN A 43 3.14 16.18 9.42
N ARG A 44 2.67 15.58 10.51
CA ARG A 44 3.45 14.62 11.27
C ARG A 44 2.55 13.45 11.64
N GLY A 45 2.98 12.24 11.34
CA GLY A 45 2.16 11.07 11.59
C GLY A 45 0.99 10.94 10.65
N GLY A 46 0.91 11.75 9.60
CA GLY A 46 -0.13 11.64 8.59
C GLY A 46 0.11 10.45 7.68
N ASP A 47 -0.97 9.96 7.10
CA ASP A 47 -0.88 8.86 6.18
C ASP A 47 -0.13 9.23 4.91
N VAL A 48 0.62 8.28 4.38
CA VAL A 48 1.32 8.39 3.12
C VAL A 48 0.94 7.19 2.27
N GLN A 49 0.59 7.46 1.03
CA GLN A 49 0.23 6.42 0.08
C GLN A 49 1.03 6.63 -1.20
N SER A 50 1.59 5.57 -1.73
CA SER A 50 2.24 5.62 -3.03
C SER A 50 1.61 4.55 -3.91
N ASN A 51 1.10 4.95 -5.05
CA ASN A 51 0.52 4.05 -6.04
C ASN A 51 1.54 3.79 -7.13
N LEU A 52 1.84 2.52 -7.36
CA LEU A 52 2.77 2.12 -8.41
C LEU A 52 2.04 1.26 -9.42
N ARG A 53 2.11 1.64 -10.68
CA ARG A 53 1.56 0.85 -11.77
C ARG A 53 2.69 0.44 -12.68
N ILE A 54 2.82 -0.87 -12.89
CA ILE A 54 3.91 -1.46 -13.66
C ILE A 54 3.30 -2.29 -14.77
N SER A 55 3.79 -2.13 -16.00
CA SER A 55 3.24 -2.86 -17.14
C SER A 55 4.29 -3.01 -18.24
N ASP A 56 4.12 -4.05 -19.04
CA ASP A 56 4.90 -4.19 -20.27
C ASP A 56 4.32 -3.37 -21.42
N GLN A 57 3.20 -2.67 -21.18
CA GLN A 57 2.57 -1.76 -22.14
C GLN A 57 2.47 -0.37 -21.54
N PRO A 58 2.37 0.68 -22.37
CA PRO A 58 2.21 2.04 -21.85
C PRO A 58 0.99 2.16 -20.94
N ILE A 59 1.14 2.95 -19.89
CA ILE A 59 0.11 3.13 -18.86
C ILE A 59 -0.52 4.50 -19.02
N ALA A 60 -1.85 4.57 -19.15
CA ALA A 60 -2.55 5.81 -19.42
C ALA A 60 -2.74 6.69 -18.19
N SER A 61 -2.91 6.09 -17.01
CA SER A 61 -3.20 6.84 -15.79
C SER A 61 -2.34 6.32 -14.64
N ASP A 62 -1.96 7.21 -13.72
CA ASP A 62 -1.22 6.83 -12.51
C ASP A 62 -2.15 6.46 -11.34
N LEU A 63 -3.46 6.49 -11.55
CA LEU A 63 -4.42 6.13 -10.51
C LEU A 63 -4.84 4.67 -10.65
N ILE A 64 -4.86 3.96 -9.52
CA ILE A 64 -5.32 2.57 -9.46
C ILE A 64 -6.82 2.56 -9.20
N PRO A 65 -7.64 1.98 -10.09
CA PRO A 65 -9.08 1.91 -9.85
C PRO A 65 -9.42 1.03 -8.64
N SER A 66 -10.53 1.34 -8.00
CA SER A 66 -11.04 0.52 -6.89
C SER A 66 -11.23 -0.93 -7.34
N GLY A 67 -10.80 -1.87 -6.52
CA GLY A 67 -10.95 -3.28 -6.81
C GLY A 67 -9.97 -3.84 -7.82
N LYS A 68 -8.95 -3.07 -8.22
CA LYS A 68 -8.00 -3.50 -9.24
C LYS A 68 -6.56 -3.62 -8.74
N CYS A 69 -6.31 -3.33 -7.48
CA CYS A 69 -4.95 -3.40 -6.94
C CYS A 69 -4.53 -4.86 -6.73
N ASP A 70 -3.34 -5.19 -7.20
CA ASP A 70 -2.82 -6.56 -7.09
C ASP A 70 -2.12 -6.82 -5.76
N LEU A 71 -1.54 -5.77 -5.17
CA LEU A 71 -0.75 -5.93 -3.95
C LEU A 71 -0.81 -4.65 -3.14
N ILE A 72 -1.08 -4.78 -1.85
CA ILE A 72 -0.94 -3.68 -0.90
C ILE A 72 0.17 -4.07 0.07
N ILE A 73 1.20 -3.23 0.16
CA ILE A 73 2.25 -3.37 1.16
C ILE A 73 2.07 -2.25 2.16
N SER A 74 1.83 -2.58 3.41
CA SER A 74 1.59 -1.58 4.44
C SER A 74 2.62 -1.70 5.56
N LEU A 75 3.23 -0.58 5.91
CA LEU A 75 4.16 -0.52 7.04
C LEU A 75 3.43 -0.23 8.35
N GLU A 76 2.15 0.09 8.26
CA GLU A 76 1.33 0.42 9.43
C GLU A 76 -0.04 -0.27 9.27
N PRO A 77 -0.46 -1.12 10.24
CA PRO A 77 -1.65 -1.96 10.05
C PRO A 77 -2.94 -1.21 9.73
N MET A 78 -3.19 -0.10 10.44
CA MET A 78 -4.42 0.65 10.20
C MET A 78 -4.44 1.32 8.84
N GLU A 79 -3.28 1.74 8.35
CA GLU A 79 -3.20 2.32 7.01
C GLU A 79 -3.42 1.26 5.94
N GLY A 80 -2.95 0.04 6.18
CA GLY A 80 -3.21 -1.06 5.27
C GLY A 80 -4.71 -1.36 5.14
N LEU A 81 -5.41 -1.36 6.27
CA LEU A 81 -6.85 -1.60 6.27
C LEU A 81 -7.62 -0.51 5.52
N ARG A 82 -7.13 0.71 5.55
CA ARG A 82 -7.78 1.84 4.89
C ARG A 82 -7.91 1.63 3.39
N TYR A 83 -6.96 0.93 2.78
CA TYR A 83 -6.92 0.76 1.33
C TYR A 83 -7.46 -0.59 0.84
N LEU A 84 -8.04 -1.39 1.73
CA LEU A 84 -8.62 -2.68 1.32
C LEU A 84 -9.65 -2.57 0.19
N PRO A 85 -10.48 -1.53 0.11
CA PRO A 85 -11.43 -1.43 -1.00
C PRO A 85 -10.77 -1.37 -2.38
N TYR A 86 -9.49 -1.02 -2.45
CA TYR A 86 -8.77 -1.01 -3.72
C TYR A 86 -8.29 -2.39 -4.15
N LEU A 87 -8.23 -3.34 -3.22
CA LEU A 87 -7.65 -4.66 -3.49
C LEU A 87 -8.58 -5.50 -4.37
N SER A 88 -8.00 -6.16 -5.37
CA SER A 88 -8.78 -7.05 -6.24
C SER A 88 -9.10 -8.35 -5.51
N SER A 89 -10.01 -9.13 -6.10
CA SER A 89 -10.38 -10.43 -5.52
C SER A 89 -9.21 -11.41 -5.47
N GLU A 90 -8.21 -11.22 -6.31
CA GLU A 90 -7.00 -12.05 -6.35
C GLU A 90 -5.79 -11.34 -5.74
N GLY A 91 -5.99 -10.16 -5.17
CA GLY A 91 -4.90 -9.37 -4.62
C GLY A 91 -4.43 -9.86 -3.26
N TRP A 92 -3.27 -9.35 -2.86
CA TRP A 92 -2.62 -9.70 -1.60
C TRP A 92 -2.41 -8.46 -0.76
N LEU A 93 -2.60 -8.60 0.53
CA LEU A 93 -2.22 -7.58 1.50
C LEU A 93 -1.08 -8.12 2.36
N VAL A 94 0.03 -7.41 2.34
CA VAL A 94 1.19 -7.70 3.20
C VAL A 94 1.34 -6.51 4.13
N THR A 95 1.27 -6.74 5.43
CA THR A 95 1.30 -5.64 6.38
C THR A 95 2.14 -5.99 7.61
N ASN A 96 2.72 -4.95 8.19
CA ASN A 96 3.39 -5.04 9.47
C ASN A 96 2.32 -5.19 10.56
N GLU A 97 2.60 -6.01 11.56
CA GLU A 97 1.68 -6.21 12.69
C GLU A 97 1.83 -5.15 13.77
N THR A 98 2.96 -4.47 13.81
CA THR A 98 3.26 -3.52 14.87
C THR A 98 2.72 -2.15 14.54
N PRO A 99 1.81 -1.60 15.35
CA PRO A 99 1.29 -0.26 15.10
C PRO A 99 2.38 0.80 15.22
N PHE A 100 2.22 1.86 14.46
CA PHE A 100 3.09 3.04 14.56
C PHE A 100 2.40 4.03 15.49
N VAL A 101 2.86 4.11 16.73
CA VAL A 101 2.12 4.70 17.84
C VAL A 101 2.36 6.20 18.00
N ASN A 102 2.82 6.92 17.01
CA ASN A 102 2.97 8.37 17.12
C ASN A 102 1.71 9.12 16.71
N ILE A 103 0.64 8.41 16.43
CA ILE A 103 -0.64 8.99 16.00
C ILE A 103 -1.53 9.13 17.24
N PRO A 104 -2.00 10.36 17.56
CA PRO A 104 -2.94 10.52 18.66
C PRO A 104 -4.22 9.71 18.40
N ASN A 105 -4.80 9.16 19.45
CA ASN A 105 -6.05 8.41 19.37
C ASN A 105 -5.95 7.16 18.47
N TYR A 106 -4.77 6.57 18.44
CA TYR A 106 -4.62 5.31 17.73
C TYR A 106 -5.56 4.26 18.34
N PRO A 107 -6.23 3.44 17.53
CA PRO A 107 -7.10 2.38 18.04
C PRO A 107 -6.35 1.42 18.95
N ALA A 108 -7.07 0.74 19.81
CA ALA A 108 -6.46 -0.24 20.70
C ALA A 108 -5.65 -1.25 19.91
N GLU A 109 -4.49 -1.60 20.44
CA GLU A 109 -3.60 -2.54 19.76
C GLU A 109 -4.30 -3.84 19.40
N SER A 110 -5.17 -4.33 20.29
CA SER A 110 -5.90 -5.57 20.06
C SER A 110 -6.76 -5.50 18.79
N ASP A 111 -7.34 -4.35 18.50
CA ASP A 111 -8.16 -4.21 17.30
C ASP A 111 -7.32 -4.25 16.03
N ALA A 112 -6.22 -3.52 16.01
CA ALA A 112 -5.33 -3.50 14.86
C ALA A 112 -4.70 -4.86 14.61
N VAL A 113 -4.25 -5.52 15.68
CA VAL A 113 -3.62 -6.84 15.57
C VAL A 113 -4.61 -7.89 15.09
N SER A 114 -5.86 -7.81 15.56
CA SER A 114 -6.89 -8.74 15.14
C SER A 114 -7.12 -8.67 13.63
N TYR A 115 -7.23 -7.47 13.08
CA TYR A 115 -7.37 -7.29 11.64
C TYR A 115 -6.12 -7.75 10.89
N THR A 116 -4.95 -7.44 11.41
CA THR A 116 -3.70 -7.83 10.79
C THR A 116 -3.58 -9.35 10.70
N HIS A 117 -3.97 -10.06 11.76
CA HIS A 117 -3.96 -11.51 11.76
C HIS A 117 -4.87 -12.08 10.68
N LEU A 118 -6.08 -11.58 10.57
CA LEU A 118 -7.00 -12.03 9.55
C LEU A 118 -6.42 -11.84 8.16
N ARG A 119 -5.87 -10.66 7.90
CA ARG A 119 -5.34 -10.36 6.57
C ARG A 119 -4.08 -11.15 6.26
N ALA A 120 -3.21 -11.33 7.23
CA ALA A 120 -1.98 -12.10 7.03
C ALA A 120 -2.27 -13.56 6.67
N HIS A 121 -3.31 -14.14 7.25
CA HIS A 121 -3.67 -15.52 6.97
C HIS A 121 -4.58 -15.65 5.76
N GLU A 122 -5.48 -14.72 5.58
CA GLU A 122 -6.43 -14.77 4.49
C GLU A 122 -5.86 -14.27 3.19
N THR A 123 -5.05 -13.29 3.20
CA THR A 123 -4.23 -12.74 2.13
C THR A 123 -4.93 -12.38 0.82
N ARG A 124 -6.14 -12.82 0.59
CA ARG A 124 -6.90 -12.50 -0.62
C ARG A 124 -7.83 -11.34 -0.37
N GLY A 125 -8.07 -10.55 -1.42
CA GLY A 125 -8.84 -9.33 -1.30
C GLY A 125 -10.34 -9.49 -1.17
N ASN A 126 -10.87 -10.66 -1.23
CA ASN A 126 -12.30 -10.89 -1.19
C ASN A 126 -12.82 -11.20 0.22
N LEU A 127 -12.18 -10.66 1.21
CA LEU A 127 -12.57 -10.86 2.60
C LEU A 127 -13.79 -10.03 3.00
#